data_3a5f0dfe595c3ffc2f7193812b1fcfa4
#
_entry.id   3a5f0dfe595c3ffc2f7193812b1fcfa4
#
_cell.length_a   1.000
_cell.length_b   1.000
_cell.length_c   1.000
_cell.angle_alpha   90.00
_cell.angle_beta   90.00
_cell.angle_gamma   90.00
#
_symmetry.space_group_name_H-M   'P 1'
#
loop_
_entity.id
_entity.type
_entity.pdbx_description
1 polymer ?
#
loop_
_entity_poly.entity_id
_entity_poly.type
_entity_poly.pdbx_seq_one_letter_code
_entity_poly.pdbx_strand_id
1 'polypeptide(L)'
;IMDWLNGVSPRDTLVRAVIERKDQLRRWSRYTPPKVMRMEAKDHDPAAGRMAEVREVLTGRAVSPGMVTGRARVINSLNEAANVLPGEVLVCHESQFELSILFGVVAAIVAETGGLLDHSATLAREYGVPAVFGVTGATHKIRTGDEIQVDARQGLVALKQPEPNWDFI
;
A
#
# COMPACT_ATOMS: atom_id res chain seq x y z
N ILE A 1 -15.28 -32.94 -2.94
CA ILE A 1 -16.35 -33.72 -3.64
C ILE A 1 -15.74 -34.61 -4.72
N MET A 2 -14.81 -34.10 -5.53
CA MET A 2 -14.14 -34.92 -6.60
C MET A 2 -13.32 -36.09 -6.04
N ASP A 3 -12.62 -35.92 -4.92
CA ASP A 3 -11.79 -36.98 -4.32
C ASP A 3 -12.63 -38.15 -3.79
N TRP A 4 -13.86 -37.89 -3.37
CA TRP A 4 -14.79 -38.92 -2.91
C TRP A 4 -15.31 -39.80 -4.06
N LEU A 5 -15.49 -39.22 -5.22
CA LEU A 5 -15.88 -39.95 -6.43
C LEU A 5 -14.77 -40.88 -6.96
N ASN A 6 -13.51 -40.58 -6.63
CA ASN A 6 -12.33 -41.37 -6.98
C ASN A 6 -11.97 -42.44 -5.92
N GLY A 7 -12.83 -42.68 -4.92
CA GLY A 7 -12.60 -43.67 -3.85
C GLY A 7 -11.54 -43.29 -2.82
N VAL A 8 -11.10 -42.04 -2.79
CA VAL A 8 -10.13 -41.53 -1.79
C VAL A 8 -10.90 -41.13 -0.53
N SER A 9 -10.62 -41.80 0.58
CA SER A 9 -11.23 -41.45 1.86
C SER A 9 -10.86 -40.04 2.29
N PRO A 10 -11.80 -39.24 2.83
CA PRO A 10 -11.49 -37.93 3.42
C PRO A 10 -10.37 -38.00 4.47
N ARG A 11 -10.26 -39.11 5.19
CA ARG A 11 -9.20 -39.36 6.16
C ARG A 11 -7.84 -39.48 5.48
N ASP A 12 -7.75 -40.14 4.34
CA ASP A 12 -6.47 -40.31 3.61
C ASP A 12 -6.02 -38.98 3.02
N THR A 13 -6.94 -38.16 2.54
CA THR A 13 -6.67 -36.79 2.06
C THR A 13 -6.12 -35.91 3.18
N LEU A 14 -6.71 -35.97 4.37
CA LEU A 14 -6.23 -35.25 5.55
C LEU A 14 -4.85 -35.74 6.01
N VAL A 15 -4.62 -37.05 6.02
CA VAL A 15 -3.33 -37.63 6.40
C VAL A 15 -2.24 -37.18 5.43
N ARG A 16 -2.48 -37.19 4.11
CA ARG A 16 -1.56 -36.65 3.11
C ARG A 16 -1.26 -35.20 3.33
N ALA A 17 -2.28 -34.37 3.52
CA ALA A 17 -2.12 -32.94 3.77
C ALA A 17 -1.26 -32.66 5.03
N VAL A 18 -1.45 -33.46 6.09
CA VAL A 18 -0.65 -33.34 7.33
C VAL A 18 0.80 -33.74 7.10
N ILE A 19 1.05 -34.81 6.33
CA ILE A 19 2.42 -35.27 6.02
C ILE A 19 3.14 -34.19 5.18
N GLU A 20 2.49 -33.70 4.14
CA GLU A 20 3.02 -32.64 3.27
C GLU A 20 3.36 -31.36 4.07
N ARG A 21 2.46 -30.96 4.97
CA ARG A 21 2.66 -29.81 5.85
C ARG A 21 3.85 -30.00 6.80
N LYS A 22 3.99 -31.20 7.37
CA LYS A 22 5.15 -31.53 8.22
C LYS A 22 6.46 -31.51 7.44
N ASP A 23 6.48 -31.97 6.22
CA ASP A 23 7.69 -31.94 5.38
C ASP A 23 8.02 -30.49 4.93
N GLN A 24 7.03 -29.68 4.65
CA GLN A 24 7.22 -28.25 4.41
C GLN A 24 7.83 -27.57 5.64
N LEU A 25 7.26 -27.79 6.84
CA LEU A 25 7.78 -27.22 8.07
C LEU A 25 9.22 -27.67 8.36
N ARG A 26 9.57 -28.92 8.11
CA ARG A 26 10.96 -29.42 8.24
C ARG A 26 11.92 -28.73 7.27
N ARG A 27 11.49 -28.46 6.03
CA ARG A 27 12.30 -27.69 5.07
C ARG A 27 12.48 -26.25 5.52
N TRP A 28 11.42 -25.59 5.96
CA TRP A 28 11.47 -24.23 6.43
C TRP A 28 12.23 -24.06 7.74
N SER A 29 12.19 -25.04 8.65
CA SER A 29 12.96 -24.99 9.91
C SER A 29 14.48 -25.04 9.70
N ARG A 30 14.94 -25.50 8.54
CA ARG A 30 16.35 -25.47 8.15
C ARG A 30 16.77 -24.20 7.43
N TYR A 31 15.80 -23.36 7.07
CA TYR A 31 16.06 -22.11 6.39
C TYR A 31 16.30 -21.01 7.41
N THR A 32 17.51 -20.47 7.41
CA THR A 32 17.83 -19.26 8.17
C THR A 32 17.67 -18.08 7.22
N PRO A 33 16.64 -17.25 7.41
CA PRO A 33 16.45 -16.08 6.54
C PRO A 33 17.65 -15.13 6.68
N PRO A 34 18.04 -14.43 5.62
CA PRO A 34 19.09 -13.43 5.69
C PRO A 34 18.67 -12.34 6.68
N LYS A 35 19.63 -11.85 7.49
CA LYS A 35 19.40 -10.79 8.49
C LYS A 35 18.86 -9.48 7.88
N VAL A 36 19.05 -9.30 6.58
CA VAL A 36 18.58 -8.16 5.83
C VAL A 36 18.05 -8.67 4.48
N MET A 37 16.78 -8.51 4.22
CA MET A 37 16.23 -8.67 2.89
C MET A 37 16.44 -7.37 2.12
N ARG A 38 17.42 -7.36 1.20
CA ARG A 38 17.50 -6.30 0.18
C ARG A 38 16.50 -6.66 -0.90
N MET A 39 15.44 -5.88 -1.00
CA MET A 39 14.65 -5.85 -2.22
C MET A 39 15.51 -5.13 -3.26
N GLU A 40 16.02 -5.86 -4.25
CA GLU A 40 16.61 -5.22 -5.42
C GLU A 40 15.50 -4.42 -6.09
N ALA A 41 15.65 -3.10 -6.07
CA ALA A 41 14.77 -2.22 -6.82
C ALA A 41 14.92 -2.59 -8.29
N LYS A 42 13.85 -3.07 -8.92
CA LYS A 42 13.78 -3.12 -10.38
C LYS A 42 14.09 -1.73 -10.89
N ASP A 43 15.04 -1.68 -11.83
CA ASP A 43 15.56 -0.46 -12.41
C ASP A 43 14.46 0.55 -12.71
N HIS A 44 14.67 1.74 -12.22
CA HIS A 44 13.84 2.89 -12.47
C HIS A 44 13.91 3.25 -13.94
N ASP A 45 12.74 3.44 -14.53
CA ASP A 45 12.60 4.24 -15.76
C ASP A 45 12.97 5.70 -15.41
N PRO A 46 14.09 6.24 -15.96
CA PRO A 46 14.49 7.62 -15.70
C PRO A 46 13.59 8.65 -16.43
N ALA A 47 12.54 8.19 -17.12
CA ALA A 47 11.57 9.07 -17.77
C ALA A 47 10.48 9.60 -16.83
N ALA A 48 10.56 9.32 -15.52
CA ALA A 48 9.68 9.91 -14.54
C ALA A 48 9.94 11.41 -14.38
N GLY A 49 9.36 12.14 -15.31
CA GLY A 49 8.78 13.43 -15.04
C GLY A 49 9.72 14.58 -14.81
N ARG A 50 9.64 15.49 -15.76
CA ARG A 50 9.74 16.93 -15.49
C ARG A 50 9.11 17.18 -14.13
N MET A 51 9.88 17.78 -13.22
CA MET A 51 9.37 18.29 -11.94
C MET A 51 8.28 19.31 -12.26
N ALA A 52 7.03 18.88 -12.23
CA ALA A 52 5.93 19.80 -12.06
C ALA A 52 6.26 20.60 -10.80
N GLU A 53 6.06 21.93 -10.83
CA GLU A 53 6.41 22.78 -9.72
C GLU A 53 5.75 22.24 -8.44
N VAL A 54 6.60 21.78 -7.52
CA VAL A 54 6.16 21.22 -6.25
C VAL A 54 5.81 22.38 -5.33
N ARG A 55 4.56 22.45 -4.89
CA ARG A 55 4.10 23.48 -3.95
C ARG A 55 4.62 23.24 -2.53
N GLU A 56 4.60 21.99 -2.08
CA GLU A 56 4.99 21.59 -0.74
C GLU A 56 5.42 20.13 -0.73
N VAL A 57 6.37 19.78 0.12
CA VAL A 57 6.77 18.39 0.36
C VAL A 57 6.51 18.07 1.83
N LEU A 58 5.73 17.03 2.07
CA LEU A 58 5.49 16.47 3.40
C LEU A 58 6.37 15.25 3.60
N THR A 59 6.77 15.03 4.84
CA THR A 59 7.62 13.90 5.20
C THR A 59 6.93 12.98 6.18
N GLY A 60 7.18 11.70 6.03
CA GLY A 60 6.68 10.65 6.91
C GLY A 60 7.63 9.46 6.92
N ARG A 61 7.13 8.32 7.35
CA ARG A 61 7.87 7.05 7.35
C ARG A 61 7.47 6.20 6.15
N ALA A 62 8.43 5.77 5.39
CA ALA A 62 8.26 4.75 4.35
C ALA A 62 7.79 3.43 4.99
N VAL A 63 6.58 2.98 4.66
CA VAL A 63 5.95 1.80 5.26
C VAL A 63 5.88 0.63 4.29
N SER A 64 5.45 0.91 3.06
CA SER A 64 5.43 -0.04 1.96
C SER A 64 6.01 0.65 0.73
N PRO A 65 7.06 0.10 0.10
CA PRO A 65 7.83 0.83 -0.91
C PRO A 65 7.07 0.98 -2.22
N GLY A 66 7.34 2.08 -2.92
CA GLY A 66 6.83 2.36 -4.26
C GLY A 66 6.82 3.86 -4.53
N MET A 67 6.56 4.22 -5.79
CA MET A 67 6.38 5.61 -6.20
C MET A 67 5.13 5.71 -7.06
N VAL A 68 4.23 6.62 -6.69
CA VAL A 68 2.94 6.82 -7.37
C VAL A 68 2.66 8.31 -7.47
N THR A 69 2.13 8.73 -8.61
CA THR A 69 1.48 10.03 -8.78
C THR A 69 0.00 9.79 -9.03
N GLY A 70 -0.86 10.48 -8.31
CA GLY A 70 -2.30 10.32 -8.43
C GLY A 70 -3.08 11.42 -7.72
N ARG A 71 -4.39 11.40 -7.90
CA ARG A 71 -5.29 12.34 -7.22
C ARG A 71 -5.52 11.90 -5.78
N ALA A 72 -5.40 12.83 -4.87
CA ALA A 72 -5.67 12.61 -3.46
C ALA A 72 -7.17 12.46 -3.20
N ARG A 73 -7.53 11.51 -2.37
CA ARG A 73 -8.83 11.37 -1.74
C ARG A 73 -8.65 11.44 -0.23
N VAL A 74 -9.01 12.59 0.34
CA VAL A 74 -8.97 12.77 1.80
C VAL A 74 -10.26 12.23 2.40
N ILE A 75 -10.13 11.34 3.39
CA ILE A 75 -11.25 10.81 4.15
C ILE A 75 -11.05 11.06 5.64
N ASN A 76 -12.10 11.52 6.29
CA ASN A 76 -12.12 11.81 7.73
C ASN A 76 -12.98 10.80 8.51
N SER A 77 -13.77 10.01 7.80
CA SER A 77 -14.62 8.98 8.39
C SER A 77 -14.76 7.77 7.47
N LEU A 78 -15.11 6.62 8.06
CA LEU A 78 -15.37 5.39 7.31
C LEU A 78 -16.52 5.51 6.31
N ASN A 79 -17.49 6.38 6.58
CA ASN A 79 -18.62 6.60 5.68
C ASN A 79 -18.18 7.19 4.32
N GLU A 80 -17.02 7.86 4.28
CA GLU A 80 -16.46 8.43 3.07
C GLU A 80 -15.69 7.41 2.23
N ALA A 81 -15.44 6.23 2.78
CA ALA A 81 -14.73 5.15 2.07
C ALA A 81 -15.40 4.75 0.75
N ALA A 82 -16.73 4.83 0.68
CA ALA A 82 -17.50 4.55 -0.53
C ALA A 82 -17.23 5.55 -1.68
N ASN A 83 -16.66 6.71 -1.38
CA ASN A 83 -16.36 7.76 -2.36
C ASN A 83 -14.94 7.60 -2.96
N VAL A 84 -14.14 6.66 -2.49
CA VAL A 84 -12.79 6.41 -2.98
C VAL A 84 -12.86 5.71 -4.33
N LEU A 85 -12.22 6.29 -5.32
CA LEU A 85 -12.18 5.74 -6.68
C LEU A 85 -10.90 4.92 -6.91
N PRO A 86 -10.95 3.92 -7.80
CA PRO A 86 -9.76 3.15 -8.17
C PRO A 86 -8.63 4.06 -8.69
N GLY A 87 -7.42 3.82 -8.18
CA GLY A 87 -6.22 4.56 -8.59
C GLY A 87 -6.03 5.92 -7.89
N GLU A 88 -6.91 6.32 -6.98
CA GLU A 88 -6.68 7.48 -6.12
C GLU A 88 -5.67 7.18 -5.02
N VAL A 89 -5.04 8.24 -4.50
CA VAL A 89 -4.19 8.17 -3.30
C VAL A 89 -5.06 8.44 -2.08
N LEU A 90 -5.20 7.45 -1.22
CA LEU A 90 -5.93 7.56 0.03
C LEU A 90 -5.15 8.42 1.02
N VAL A 91 -5.76 9.49 1.52
CA VAL A 91 -5.20 10.35 2.58
C VAL A 91 -6.15 10.32 3.77
N CYS A 92 -5.64 9.91 4.93
CA CYS A 92 -6.44 9.79 6.15
C CYS A 92 -5.65 10.18 7.40
N HIS A 93 -6.38 10.48 8.48
CA HIS A 93 -5.74 10.74 9.76
C HIS A 93 -5.11 9.45 10.31
N GLU A 94 -5.87 8.37 10.34
CA GLU A 94 -5.43 7.06 10.80
C GLU A 94 -5.90 5.99 9.83
N SER A 95 -4.99 5.09 9.47
CA SER A 95 -5.34 3.95 8.63
C SER A 95 -5.96 2.86 9.50
N GLN A 96 -7.27 2.99 9.75
CA GLN A 96 -8.05 2.03 10.52
C GLN A 96 -8.18 0.70 9.78
N PHE A 97 -8.37 -0.38 10.52
CA PHE A 97 -8.50 -1.74 9.96
C PHE A 97 -9.58 -1.84 8.88
N GLU A 98 -10.70 -1.16 9.09
CA GLU A 98 -11.84 -1.15 8.19
C GLU A 98 -11.51 -0.53 6.82
N LEU A 99 -10.51 0.34 6.76
CA LEU A 99 -10.03 0.94 5.50
C LEU A 99 -9.19 -0.03 4.67
N SER A 100 -8.79 -1.17 5.24
CA SER A 100 -7.98 -2.17 4.52
C SER A 100 -8.67 -2.75 3.28
N ILE A 101 -9.99 -2.70 3.21
CA ILE A 101 -10.76 -3.10 2.02
C ILE A 101 -10.40 -2.23 0.80
N LEU A 102 -9.93 -1.00 1.02
CA LEU A 102 -9.53 -0.08 -0.03
C LEU A 102 -8.12 -0.35 -0.56
N PHE A 103 -7.31 -1.14 0.15
CA PHE A 103 -5.91 -1.38 -0.23
C PHE A 103 -5.76 -2.10 -1.58
N GLY A 104 -6.76 -2.86 -1.99
CA GLY A 104 -6.80 -3.45 -3.33
C GLY A 104 -7.25 -2.50 -4.45
N VAL A 105 -7.65 -1.26 -4.11
CA VAL A 105 -8.28 -0.31 -5.03
C VAL A 105 -7.45 0.95 -5.21
N VAL A 106 -6.83 1.44 -4.12
CA VAL A 106 -6.06 2.70 -4.11
C VAL A 106 -4.66 2.52 -4.68
N ALA A 107 -4.13 3.58 -5.25
CA ALA A 107 -2.78 3.58 -5.81
C ALA A 107 -1.69 3.74 -4.74
N ALA A 108 -1.97 4.47 -3.66
CA ALA A 108 -1.08 4.65 -2.51
C ALA A 108 -1.87 5.07 -1.27
N ILE A 109 -1.20 5.03 -0.11
CA ILE A 109 -1.78 5.40 1.18
C ILE A 109 -0.88 6.42 1.87
N VAL A 110 -1.47 7.50 2.36
CA VAL A 110 -0.84 8.53 3.20
C VAL A 110 -1.65 8.66 4.48
N ALA A 111 -1.04 8.38 5.63
CA ALA A 111 -1.69 8.52 6.93
C ALA A 111 -0.91 9.46 7.86
N GLU A 112 -1.63 10.27 8.64
CA GLU A 112 -0.99 11.17 9.62
C GLU A 112 -0.40 10.44 10.80
N THR A 113 -1.04 9.35 11.20
CA THR A 113 -0.58 8.51 12.31
C THR A 113 -0.18 7.13 11.80
N GLY A 114 0.41 6.36 12.67
CA GLY A 114 0.81 5.00 12.37
C GLY A 114 2.31 4.80 12.20
N GLY A 115 2.71 3.56 12.17
CA GLY A 115 4.12 3.15 12.12
C GLY A 115 4.36 1.85 11.38
N LEU A 116 5.62 1.44 11.32
CA LEU A 116 6.07 0.26 10.59
C LEU A 116 5.48 -1.07 11.09
N LEU A 117 5.08 -1.12 12.35
CA LEU A 117 4.58 -2.33 13.02
C LEU A 117 3.06 -2.38 13.10
N ASP A 118 2.37 -1.37 12.59
CA ASP A 118 0.92 -1.33 12.61
C ASP A 118 0.32 -2.38 11.67
N HIS A 119 -0.86 -2.83 11.99
CA HIS A 119 -1.58 -3.81 11.19
C HIS A 119 -1.78 -3.32 9.75
N SER A 120 -2.17 -2.07 9.57
CA SER A 120 -2.32 -1.44 8.25
C SER A 120 -1.02 -1.38 7.46
N ALA A 121 0.13 -1.22 8.15
CA ALA A 121 1.44 -1.27 7.54
C ALA A 121 1.77 -2.66 6.99
N THR A 122 1.39 -3.69 7.71
CA THR A 122 1.56 -5.08 7.28
C THR A 122 0.69 -5.36 6.06
N LEU A 123 -0.58 -4.97 6.10
CA LEU A 123 -1.49 -5.13 4.97
C LEU A 123 -1.03 -4.36 3.73
N ALA A 124 -0.57 -3.10 3.88
CA ALA A 124 -0.06 -2.33 2.75
C ALA A 124 1.09 -3.06 2.03
N ARG A 125 1.99 -3.71 2.79
CA ARG A 125 3.06 -4.54 2.22
C ARG A 125 2.55 -5.81 1.56
N GLU A 126 1.56 -6.47 2.14
CA GLU A 126 0.95 -7.69 1.57
C GLU A 126 0.21 -7.41 0.26
N TYR A 127 -0.48 -6.29 0.19
CA TYR A 127 -1.16 -5.84 -1.04
C TYR A 127 -0.21 -5.17 -2.04
N GLY A 128 1.03 -4.87 -1.64
CA GLY A 128 2.01 -4.18 -2.48
C GLY A 128 1.64 -2.72 -2.76
N VAL A 129 0.85 -2.09 -1.90
CA VAL A 129 0.42 -0.70 -2.05
C VAL A 129 1.44 0.23 -1.41
N PRO A 130 2.00 1.20 -2.15
CA PRO A 130 2.90 2.20 -1.59
C PRO A 130 2.26 2.95 -0.43
N ALA A 131 2.96 3.06 0.70
CA ALA A 131 2.40 3.69 1.89
C ALA A 131 3.41 4.52 2.67
N VAL A 132 3.00 5.73 3.07
CA VAL A 132 3.76 6.65 3.92
C VAL A 132 2.90 7.01 5.13
N PHE A 133 3.37 6.67 6.33
CA PHE A 133 2.67 6.93 7.58
C PHE A 133 3.42 7.98 8.43
N GLY A 134 2.73 8.58 9.38
CA GLY A 134 3.30 9.62 10.22
C GLY A 134 3.50 10.96 9.50
N VAL A 135 2.70 11.24 8.47
CA VAL A 135 2.74 12.49 7.70
C VAL A 135 1.92 13.56 8.40
N THR A 136 2.54 14.30 9.30
CA THR A 136 1.84 15.28 10.15
C THR A 136 1.10 16.32 9.33
N GLY A 137 -0.21 16.47 9.60
CA GLY A 137 -1.07 17.47 8.98
C GLY A 137 -1.44 17.17 7.52
N ALA A 138 -1.27 15.94 7.05
CA ALA A 138 -1.60 15.56 5.68
C ALA A 138 -3.06 15.86 5.31
N THR A 139 -4.01 15.56 6.20
CA THR A 139 -5.45 15.78 5.95
C THR A 139 -5.84 17.26 5.91
N HIS A 140 -5.01 18.14 6.48
CA HIS A 140 -5.23 19.59 6.45
C HIS A 140 -4.53 20.27 5.27
N LYS A 141 -3.40 19.74 4.83
CA LYS A 141 -2.55 20.31 3.78
C LYS A 141 -2.92 19.81 2.39
N ILE A 142 -3.34 18.55 2.30
CA ILE A 142 -3.80 17.91 1.09
C ILE A 142 -5.33 18.01 1.02
N ARG A 143 -5.84 18.35 -0.14
CA ARG A 143 -7.29 18.39 -0.39
C ARG A 143 -7.67 17.27 -1.37
N THR A 144 -8.89 16.80 -1.25
CA THR A 144 -9.44 15.87 -2.24
C THR A 144 -9.40 16.51 -3.63
N GLY A 145 -8.81 15.79 -4.58
CA GLY A 145 -8.61 16.25 -5.95
C GLY A 145 -7.22 16.82 -6.24
N ASP A 146 -6.42 17.13 -5.21
CA ASP A 146 -5.03 17.56 -5.41
C ASP A 146 -4.23 16.45 -6.11
N GLU A 147 -3.37 16.82 -7.04
CA GLU A 147 -2.41 15.90 -7.61
C GLU A 147 -1.19 15.81 -6.69
N ILE A 148 -0.91 14.61 -6.21
CA ILE A 148 0.22 14.36 -5.30
C ILE A 148 1.10 13.24 -5.82
N GLN A 149 2.39 13.35 -5.53
CA GLN A 149 3.37 12.29 -5.77
C GLN A 149 3.79 11.70 -4.42
N VAL A 150 3.63 10.40 -4.27
CA VAL A 150 4.03 9.64 -3.09
C VAL A 150 5.29 8.86 -3.42
N ASP A 151 6.42 9.23 -2.83
CA ASP A 151 7.64 8.41 -2.83
C ASP A 151 7.73 7.66 -1.50
N ALA A 152 7.13 6.49 -1.47
CA ALA A 152 7.10 5.63 -0.30
C ALA A 152 8.40 4.84 -0.07
N ARG A 153 9.45 5.07 -0.86
CA ARG A 153 10.81 4.59 -0.59
C ARG A 153 11.56 5.54 0.33
N GLN A 154 11.33 6.84 0.13
CA GLN A 154 11.96 7.91 0.90
C GLN A 154 11.05 8.48 1.99
N GLY A 155 9.76 8.10 2.00
CA GLY A 155 8.78 8.65 2.94
C GLY A 155 8.39 10.09 2.62
N LEU A 156 8.34 10.46 1.34
CA LEU A 156 8.04 11.80 0.85
C LEU A 156 6.68 11.83 0.16
N VAL A 157 5.95 12.92 0.38
CA VAL A 157 4.69 13.23 -0.31
C VAL A 157 4.78 14.64 -0.86
N ALA A 158 4.88 14.77 -2.16
CA ALA A 158 4.99 16.05 -2.85
C ALA A 158 3.63 16.48 -3.39
N LEU A 159 3.19 17.68 -3.02
CA LEU A 159 1.99 18.31 -3.56
C LEU A 159 2.38 19.08 -4.82
N LYS A 160 1.77 18.74 -5.94
CA LYS A 160 1.96 19.47 -7.19
C LYS A 160 1.14 20.76 -7.20
N GLN A 161 1.61 21.77 -7.92
CA GLN A 161 0.79 22.92 -8.19
C GLN A 161 -0.38 22.53 -9.10
N PRO A 162 -1.60 23.04 -8.87
CA PRO A 162 -2.67 22.85 -9.81
C PRO A 162 -2.25 23.47 -11.16
N GLU A 163 -2.50 22.75 -12.26
CA GLU A 163 -2.31 23.30 -13.60
C GLU A 163 -3.05 24.64 -13.69
N PRO A 164 -2.40 25.70 -14.19
CA PRO A 164 -3.09 26.97 -14.42
C PRO A 164 -4.23 26.74 -15.40
N ASN A 165 -5.44 27.01 -14.94
CA ASN A 165 -6.64 26.92 -15.79
C ASN A 165 -6.61 28.06 -16.82
N TRP A 166 -6.24 27.74 -18.06
CA TRP A 166 -6.20 28.68 -19.18
C TRP A 166 -7.56 28.87 -19.85
N ASP A 167 -8.65 28.33 -19.27
CA ASP A 167 -10.02 28.44 -19.82
C ASP A 167 -10.66 29.83 -19.63
N PHE A 168 -9.87 30.90 -19.76
CA PHE A 168 -10.40 32.25 -19.84
C PHE A 168 -9.87 32.95 -21.11
N ILE A 169 -10.46 32.62 -22.26
CA ILE A 169 -10.70 33.57 -23.37
C ILE A 169 -11.92 33.10 -24.15
#